data_a543512684eae2541098474326756603
#
_entry.id   a543512684eae2541098474326756603
#
_cell.length_a   1.000
_cell.length_b   1.000
_cell.length_c   1.000
_cell.angle_alpha   90.00
_cell.angle_beta   90.00
_cell.angle_gamma   90.00
#
_symmetry.space_group_name_H-M   'P 1'
#
loop_
_entity.id
_entity.type
_entity.pdbx_description
1 polymer ?
#
loop_
_entity_poly.entity_id
_entity_poly.type
_entity_poly.pdbx_seq_one_letter_code
_entity_poly.pdbx_strand_id
1 'polypeptide(L)' 'MIARLWRGAVRSQDGEEYANYMRKTGVAAYAATAGNRGVWMLRRDTGELTEFVMFTLWDSLEAVKAFAGEEYDGPNVHV' A
#
# COMPACT_ATOMS: atom_id res chain seq x y z
N MET A 1 -17.61 -3.28 0.64
CA MET A 1 -16.17 -3.43 0.42
C MET A 1 -15.51 -2.07 0.33
N ILE A 2 -14.33 -1.93 0.93
CA ILE A 2 -13.60 -0.66 0.99
C ILE A 2 -12.31 -0.78 0.20
N ALA A 3 -12.00 0.23 -0.60
CA ALA A 3 -10.72 0.33 -1.29
C ALA A 3 -9.84 1.36 -0.57
N ARG A 4 -8.58 1.03 -0.39
CA ARG A 4 -7.62 1.94 0.22
C ARG A 4 -6.42 2.08 -0.71
N LEU A 5 -5.98 3.32 -0.93
CA LEU A 5 -4.81 3.61 -1.73
C LEU A 5 -3.74 4.24 -0.86
N TRP A 6 -2.54 3.70 -0.94
CA TRP A 6 -1.36 4.30 -0.34
C TRP A 6 -0.39 4.68 -1.45
N ARG A 7 0.21 5.84 -1.37
CA ARG A 7 1.15 6.33 -2.36
C ARG A 7 2.49 6.66 -1.73
N GLY A 8 3.55 6.36 -2.46
CA GLY A 8 4.89 6.72 -2.05
C GLY A 8 5.79 6.83 -3.27
N ALA A 9 6.92 7.46 -3.11
CA ALA A 9 7.90 7.59 -4.17
C ALA A 9 9.31 7.53 -3.59
N VAL A 10 10.22 6.96 -4.38
CA VAL A 10 11.64 6.92 -4.05
C VAL A 10 12.42 7.35 -5.29
N ARG A 11 13.69 7.60 -5.14
CA ARG A 11 14.54 7.86 -6.31
C ARG A 11 14.57 6.61 -7.17
N SER A 12 14.65 6.79 -8.49
CA SER A 12 14.65 5.67 -9.42
C SER A 12 15.78 4.67 -9.14
N GLN A 13 16.92 5.15 -8.68
CA GLN A 13 18.04 4.27 -8.34
C GLN A 13 17.72 3.33 -7.19
N ASP A 14 16.76 3.67 -6.35
CA ASP A 14 16.34 2.87 -5.20
C ASP A 14 15.06 2.07 -5.47
N GLY A 15 14.49 2.22 -6.67
CA GLY A 15 13.19 1.65 -7.00
C GLY A 15 13.09 0.14 -6.83
N GLU A 16 14.07 -0.58 -7.37
CA GLU A 16 14.07 -2.05 -7.27
C GLU A 16 14.22 -2.53 -5.83
N GLU A 17 15.13 -1.92 -5.11
CA GLU A 17 15.35 -2.27 -3.72
C GLU A 17 14.12 -2.02 -2.88
N TYR A 18 13.47 -0.87 -3.10
CA TYR A 18 12.26 -0.52 -2.38
C TYR A 18 11.11 -1.47 -2.74
N ALA A 19 10.98 -1.82 -4.01
CA ALA A 19 9.95 -2.77 -4.45
C ALA A 19 10.11 -4.11 -3.75
N ASN A 20 11.35 -4.60 -3.66
CA ASN A 20 11.63 -5.87 -2.97
C ASN A 20 11.31 -5.77 -1.49
N TYR A 21 11.66 -4.66 -0.87
CA TYR A 21 11.35 -4.41 0.53
C TYR A 21 9.83 -4.43 0.77
N MET A 22 9.09 -3.73 -0.08
CA MET A 22 7.62 -3.66 0.06
C MET A 22 6.95 -5.01 -0.17
N ARG A 23 7.47 -5.82 -1.09
CA ARG A 23 6.92 -7.17 -1.31
C ARG A 23 7.09 -8.03 -0.07
N LYS A 24 8.23 -7.94 0.60
CA LYS A 24 8.53 -8.76 1.76
C LYS A 24 7.82 -8.29 3.02
N THR A 25 7.59 -6.99 3.15
CA THR A 25 7.02 -6.40 4.36
C THR A 25 5.57 -5.95 4.17
N GLY A 26 5.35 -4.96 3.30
CA GLY A 26 4.03 -4.36 3.12
C GLY A 26 3.00 -5.33 2.55
N VAL A 27 3.32 -5.92 1.41
CA VAL A 27 2.38 -6.83 0.74
C VAL A 27 2.05 -8.02 1.62
N ALA A 28 3.07 -8.61 2.25
CA ALA A 28 2.86 -9.76 3.13
C ALA A 28 2.02 -9.38 4.35
N ALA A 29 2.26 -8.21 4.92
CA ALA A 29 1.49 -7.74 6.08
C ALA A 29 0.03 -7.51 5.72
N TYR A 30 -0.24 -6.89 4.59
CA TYR A 30 -1.62 -6.68 4.11
C TYR A 30 -2.33 -8.02 3.93
N ALA A 31 -1.67 -8.94 3.21
CA ALA A 31 -2.28 -10.22 2.89
C ALA A 31 -2.59 -11.06 4.13
N ALA A 32 -1.82 -10.89 5.18
CA ALA A 32 -1.99 -11.64 6.43
C ALA A 32 -3.06 -11.04 7.34
N THR A 33 -3.57 -9.86 7.02
CA THR A 33 -4.51 -9.15 7.88
C THR A 33 -5.94 -9.61 7.62
N ALA A 34 -6.66 -9.94 8.68
CA ALA A 34 -8.06 -10.33 8.58
C ALA A 34 -8.88 -9.21 7.93
N GLY A 35 -9.76 -9.58 7.01
CA GLY A 35 -10.60 -8.61 6.30
C GLY A 35 -9.97 -8.05 5.04
N ASN A 36 -8.70 -8.34 4.76
CA ASN A 36 -8.09 -7.94 3.51
C ASN A 36 -8.54 -8.89 2.39
N ARG A 37 -8.97 -8.32 1.28
CA ARG A 37 -9.49 -9.07 0.13
C ARG A 37 -8.57 -9.02 -1.08
N GLY A 38 -7.46 -8.32 -1.00
CA GLY A 38 -6.51 -8.27 -2.08
C GLY A 38 -5.55 -7.12 -1.93
N VAL A 39 -4.35 -7.31 -2.47
CA VAL A 39 -3.27 -6.32 -2.43
C VAL A 39 -2.64 -6.27 -3.81
N TRP A 40 -2.52 -5.08 -4.35
CA TRP A 40 -1.82 -4.86 -5.61
C TRP A 40 -0.80 -3.76 -5.41
N MET A 41 0.45 -4.07 -5.75
CA MET A 41 1.51 -3.06 -5.75
C MET A 41 1.70 -2.60 -7.19
N LEU A 42 1.46 -1.32 -7.42
CA LEU A 42 1.59 -0.70 -8.73
C LEU A 42 2.83 0.17 -8.74
N ARG A 43 3.48 0.25 -9.88
CA ARG A 43 4.72 0.99 -10.02
C ARG A 43 4.70 1.82 -11.29
N ARG A 44 5.25 3.03 -11.21
CA ARG A 44 5.44 3.88 -12.39
C ARG A 44 6.78 4.59 -12.26
N ASP A 45 7.61 4.47 -13.29
CA ASP A 45 8.89 5.16 -13.37
C ASP A 45 8.69 6.48 -14.12
N THR A 46 9.09 7.58 -13.49
CA THR A 46 8.89 8.92 -14.03
C THR A 46 10.21 9.68 -14.12
N GLY A 47 11.25 9.05 -14.70
CA GLY A 47 12.57 9.65 -14.79
C GLY A 47 13.34 9.52 -13.48
N GLU A 48 13.39 10.58 -12.71
CA GLU A 48 14.17 10.60 -11.46
C GLU A 48 13.48 9.89 -10.31
N LEU A 49 12.19 9.66 -10.40
CA LEU A 49 11.41 9.02 -9.33
C LEU A 49 10.76 7.74 -9.81
N THR A 50 10.64 6.79 -8.88
CA THR A 50 9.79 5.64 -9.03
C THR A 50 8.65 5.78 -8.04
N GLU A 51 7.43 5.81 -8.56
CA GLU A 51 6.22 5.95 -7.76
C GLU A 51 5.60 4.60 -7.51
N PHE A 52 5.09 4.41 -6.29
CA PHE A 52 4.40 3.19 -5.90
C PHE A 52 3.02 3.53 -5.39
N VAL A 53 2.06 2.68 -5.74
CA VAL A 53 0.71 2.74 -5.20
C VAL A 53 0.39 1.34 -4.68
N MET A 54 -0.02 1.28 -3.43
CA MET A 54 -0.56 0.05 -2.85
C MET A 54 -2.07 0.18 -2.89
N PHE A 55 -2.69 -0.66 -3.70
CA PHE A 55 -4.14 -0.71 -3.82
C PHE A 55 -4.62 -1.93 -3.04
N THR A 56 -5.47 -1.72 -2.05
CA THR A 56 -5.96 -2.81 -1.21
C THR A 56 -7.46 -2.78 -1.11
N LEU A 57 -8.06 -3.95 -1.02
CA LEU A 57 -9.50 -4.11 -0.83
C LEU A 57 -9.75 -4.76 0.53
N TRP A 58 -10.80 -4.30 1.19
CA TRP A 58 -11.11 -4.69 2.57
C TRP A 58 -12.61 -4.96 2.72
N ASP A 59 -12.95 -5.88 3.61
CA ASP A 59 -14.35 -6.21 3.90
C ASP A 59 -15.11 -5.01 4.47
N SER A 60 -14.45 -4.23 5.31
CA SER A 60 -15.10 -3.16 6.05
C SER A 60 -14.10 -2.09 6.46
N LEU A 61 -14.64 -0.96 6.90
CA LEU A 61 -13.82 0.13 7.43
C LEU A 61 -13.13 -0.29 8.73
N GLU A 62 -13.78 -1.12 9.53
CA GLU A 62 -13.18 -1.65 10.76
C GLU A 62 -11.91 -2.44 10.46
N ALA A 63 -11.92 -3.23 9.39
CA ALA A 63 -10.74 -3.99 8.99
C ALA A 63 -9.58 -3.06 8.61
N VAL A 64 -9.88 -1.96 7.92
CA VAL A 64 -8.89 -0.94 7.57
C VAL A 64 -8.30 -0.33 8.83
N LYS A 65 -9.15 0.04 9.78
CA LYS A 65 -8.73 0.64 11.05
C LYS A 65 -7.85 -0.31 11.85
N ALA A 66 -8.20 -1.58 11.86
CA ALA A 66 -7.42 -2.58 12.59
C ALA A 66 -6.01 -2.70 12.05
N PHE A 67 -5.83 -2.52 10.74
CA PHE A 67 -4.52 -2.56 10.12
C PHE A 67 -3.78 -1.23 10.25
N ALA A 68 -4.44 -0.14 9.89
CA ALA A 68 -3.81 1.18 9.74
C ALA A 68 -3.90 2.05 11.00
N GLY A 69 -4.70 1.66 11.97
CA GLY A 69 -4.92 2.45 13.18
C GLY A 69 -5.92 3.57 12.96
N GLU A 70 -5.99 4.47 13.93
CA GLU A 70 -6.95 5.58 13.90
C GLU A 70 -6.65 6.59 12.78
N GLU A 71 -5.46 6.56 12.24
CA GLU A 71 -5.05 7.47 11.18
C GLU A 71 -5.20 6.88 9.79
N TYR A 72 -6.10 5.92 9.63
CA TYR A 72 -6.35 5.28 8.34
C TYR A 72 -6.73 6.30 7.26
N ASP A 73 -7.21 7.46 7.66
CA ASP A 73 -7.69 8.53 6.78
C ASP A 73 -6.63 9.62 6.57
N GLY A 74 -5.38 9.33 6.86
CA GLY A 74 -4.27 10.26 6.72
C GLY A 74 -3.92 10.54 5.27
N PRO A 75 -2.82 11.30 5.04
CA PRO A 75 -2.50 11.78 3.69
C PRO A 75 -2.26 10.71 2.64
N ASN A 76 -1.93 9.50 3.05
CA ASN A 76 -1.62 8.41 2.13
C ASN A 76 -2.78 7.44 1.94
N VAL A 77 -3.96 7.78 2.43
CA VAL A 77 -5.12 6.90 2.42
C VAL A 77 -6.27 7.54 1.65
N HIS A 78 -6.88 6.75 0.77
CA HIS A 78 -8.06 7.14 0.02
C HIS A 78 -9.07 5.99 0.06
N VAL A 79 -10.23 6.30 0.47
CA VAL A 79 -11.29 5.30 0.61
C VAL A 79 -12.44 5.63 -0.31
#